data_e01a3bcb11faa9e8faaaf8079b0f6658
#
_entry.id   e01a3bcb11faa9e8faaaf8079b0f6658
#
_cell.length_a   1.000
_cell.length_b   1.000
_cell.length_c   1.000
_cell.angle_alpha   90.00
_cell.angle_beta   90.00
_cell.angle_gamma   90.00
#
_symmetry.space_group_name_H-M   'P 1'
#
loop_
_entity.id
_entity.type
_entity.pdbx_description
1 polymer ?
#
loop_
_entity_poly.entity_id
_entity_poly.type
_entity_poly.pdbx_seq_one_letter_code
_entity_poly.pdbx_strand_id
1 'polypeptide(L)'
;MEDIKLTADLFEPLSEEEKNSEFIAAKSKTYLQDAWTRFKKNKLALAGLAFLIVITVLAITVPMFSPFEYDMMDLTSVNLLPSFTHPMGTDKFGRDIFVRIMYGARISLSVGFASAFICLFIGIVYGGIAGYVGGKVDMILMRIVDILYSIPTLLIVILIMLIFGSNIVSILIGLCATSWMGMARLVRAQVLTLKEQEFALAAYVLGASKMRILFKHLIINCMGPIIVNVTLMVPSAIFTEAFLSFVGIGISAPAASWGTLANEARSLIESQPIQIIWPVASICITMLSLNFIGDGVSDAFDPKKK
;
A
#
# COMPACT_ATOMS: atom_id res chain seq x y z
N MET A 1 1.83 -49.69 -15.94
CA MET A 1 0.79 -50.04 -14.96
C MET A 1 1.21 -51.39 -14.41
N GLU A 2 1.78 -51.42 -13.20
CA GLU A 2 2.04 -52.69 -12.50
C GLU A 2 0.70 -53.27 -12.06
N ASP A 3 0.45 -54.50 -12.44
CA ASP A 3 -0.74 -55.24 -12.00
C ASP A 3 -0.63 -55.49 -10.50
N ILE A 4 -1.41 -54.73 -9.72
CA ILE A 4 -1.52 -54.91 -8.28
C ILE A 4 -2.30 -56.25 -8.08
N LYS A 5 -1.58 -57.30 -7.66
CA LYS A 5 -2.21 -58.55 -7.25
C LYS A 5 -3.02 -58.30 -5.97
N LEU A 6 -4.35 -58.39 -6.09
CA LEU A 6 -5.26 -58.32 -4.97
C LEU A 6 -5.07 -59.57 -4.10
N THR A 7 -4.44 -59.46 -2.95
CA THR A 7 -4.26 -60.48 -1.95
C THR A 7 -5.27 -60.30 -0.82
N ALA A 8 -5.60 -61.37 -0.07
CA ALA A 8 -6.65 -61.35 0.95
C ALA A 8 -6.37 -60.39 2.11
N ASP A 9 -5.11 -60.13 2.39
CA ASP A 9 -4.61 -59.20 3.39
C ASP A 9 -4.93 -57.73 3.07
N LEU A 10 -5.20 -57.37 1.82
CA LEU A 10 -5.66 -56.03 1.43
C LEU A 10 -7.11 -55.73 1.86
N PHE A 11 -7.84 -56.73 2.26
CA PHE A 11 -9.24 -56.63 2.73
C PHE A 11 -9.39 -56.82 4.23
N GLU A 12 -8.29 -56.99 4.97
CA GLU A 12 -8.34 -56.98 6.43
C GLU A 12 -8.58 -55.57 6.99
N PRO A 13 -9.39 -55.45 8.08
CA PRO A 13 -9.60 -54.14 8.71
C PRO A 13 -8.27 -53.57 9.19
N LEU A 14 -7.97 -52.34 8.82
CA LEU A 14 -6.79 -51.58 9.29
C LEU A 14 -6.69 -51.64 10.82
N SER A 15 -5.48 -51.82 11.32
CA SER A 15 -5.19 -51.76 12.75
C SER A 15 -5.54 -50.41 13.34
N GLU A 16 -5.77 -50.30 14.65
CA GLU A 16 -6.09 -49.02 15.33
C GLU A 16 -4.98 -47.95 15.14
N GLU A 17 -3.71 -48.39 14.98
CA GLU A 17 -2.59 -47.49 14.71
C GLU A 17 -2.61 -46.97 13.25
N GLU A 18 -2.99 -47.78 12.30
CA GLU A 18 -3.11 -47.38 10.90
C GLU A 18 -4.36 -46.52 10.65
N LYS A 19 -5.47 -46.76 11.39
CA LYS A 19 -6.61 -45.84 11.41
C LYS A 19 -6.29 -44.46 11.97
N ASN A 20 -5.36 -44.40 12.93
CA ASN A 20 -4.88 -43.13 13.47
C ASN A 20 -3.96 -42.35 12.49
N SER A 21 -3.42 -42.98 11.45
CA SER A 21 -2.62 -42.27 10.42
C SER A 21 -3.45 -41.33 9.54
N GLU A 22 -4.77 -41.53 9.50
CA GLU A 22 -5.71 -40.57 8.85
C GLU A 22 -5.98 -39.31 9.68
N PHE A 23 -5.60 -39.30 10.95
CA PHE A 23 -5.68 -38.09 11.76
C PHE A 23 -4.61 -37.09 11.29
N ILE A 24 -5.03 -36.14 10.44
CA ILE A 24 -4.19 -34.96 10.11
C ILE A 24 -3.99 -34.19 11.41
N ALA A 25 -2.88 -34.48 12.12
CA ALA A 25 -2.49 -33.80 13.35
C ALA A 25 -2.05 -32.32 13.12
N ALA A 26 -2.28 -31.78 11.94
CA ALA A 26 -2.04 -30.39 11.62
C ALA A 26 -3.12 -29.52 12.26
N LYS A 27 -2.77 -28.73 13.29
CA LYS A 27 -3.66 -27.68 13.83
C LYS A 27 -4.20 -26.85 12.65
N SER A 28 -5.52 -26.75 12.53
CA SER A 28 -6.17 -25.90 11.53
C SER A 28 -5.69 -24.45 11.74
N LYS A 29 -4.97 -23.90 10.77
CA LYS A 29 -4.55 -22.50 10.79
C LYS A 29 -5.69 -21.64 10.23
N THR A 30 -5.91 -20.48 10.83
CA THR A 30 -6.80 -19.49 10.21
C THR A 30 -6.16 -18.99 8.91
N TYR A 31 -7.00 -18.51 7.99
CA TYR A 31 -6.56 -17.98 6.69
C TYR A 31 -5.42 -16.92 6.83
N LEU A 32 -5.54 -16.02 7.80
CA LEU A 32 -4.51 -15.00 8.06
C LEU A 32 -3.23 -15.59 8.66
N GLN A 33 -3.33 -16.63 9.51
CA GLN A 33 -2.16 -17.31 10.08
C GLN A 33 -1.37 -18.07 8.99
N ASP A 34 -2.07 -18.67 8.04
CA ASP A 34 -1.42 -19.34 6.91
C ASP A 34 -0.74 -18.31 6.00
N ALA A 35 -1.44 -17.24 5.63
CA ALA A 35 -0.87 -16.14 4.87
C ALA A 35 0.38 -15.54 5.54
N TRP A 36 0.33 -15.29 6.86
CA TRP A 36 1.49 -14.80 7.62
C TRP A 36 2.66 -15.80 7.63
N THR A 37 2.36 -17.10 7.71
CA THR A 37 3.39 -18.15 7.66
C THR A 37 4.09 -18.19 6.30
N ARG A 38 3.34 -17.96 5.21
CA ARG A 38 3.88 -17.89 3.83
C ARG A 38 4.65 -16.60 3.60
N PHE A 39 4.12 -15.46 4.05
CA PHE A 39 4.79 -14.17 3.97
C PHE A 39 6.19 -14.21 4.61
N LYS A 40 6.32 -14.83 5.78
CA LYS A 40 7.62 -15.00 6.47
C LYS A 40 8.65 -15.83 5.69
N LYS A 41 8.25 -16.61 4.71
CA LYS A 41 9.19 -17.37 3.86
C LYS A 41 9.81 -16.49 2.77
N ASN A 42 9.19 -15.36 2.42
CA ASN A 42 9.70 -14.43 1.42
C ASN A 42 10.72 -13.47 2.07
N LYS A 43 12.00 -13.72 1.83
CA LYS A 43 13.11 -12.94 2.42
C LYS A 43 13.12 -11.48 1.97
N LEU A 44 12.74 -11.21 0.71
CA LEU A 44 12.69 -9.85 0.17
C LEU A 44 11.55 -9.05 0.81
N ALA A 45 10.39 -9.66 1.00
CA ALA A 45 9.27 -9.04 1.69
C ALA A 45 9.60 -8.71 3.16
N LEU A 46 10.32 -9.62 3.85
CA LEU A 46 10.80 -9.37 5.21
C LEU A 46 11.83 -8.23 5.27
N ALA A 47 12.77 -8.20 4.32
CA ALA A 47 13.75 -7.12 4.23
C ALA A 47 13.05 -5.77 3.97
N GLY A 48 12.09 -5.73 3.05
CA GLY A 48 11.28 -4.55 2.80
C GLY A 48 10.49 -4.09 4.02
N LEU A 49 9.86 -5.03 4.74
CA LEU A 49 9.13 -4.73 5.97
C LEU A 49 10.07 -4.19 7.07
N ALA A 50 11.24 -4.80 7.25
CA ALA A 50 12.23 -4.33 8.21
C ALA A 50 12.71 -2.91 7.88
N PHE A 51 13.00 -2.62 6.61
CA PHE A 51 13.35 -1.28 6.16
C PHE A 51 12.22 -0.27 6.43
N LEU A 52 10.96 -0.63 6.09
CA LEU A 52 9.82 0.25 6.32
C LEU A 52 9.61 0.57 7.81
N ILE A 53 9.80 -0.42 8.68
CA ILE A 53 9.74 -0.21 10.13
C ILE A 53 10.87 0.73 10.57
N VAL A 54 12.11 0.48 10.14
CA VAL A 54 13.26 1.31 10.50
C VAL A 54 13.08 2.75 10.05
N ILE A 55 12.70 3.00 8.78
CA ILE A 55 12.52 4.37 8.27
C ILE A 55 11.36 5.07 8.99
N THR A 56 10.28 4.36 9.32
CA THR A 56 9.15 4.91 10.08
C THR A 56 9.57 5.30 11.51
N VAL A 57 10.33 4.44 12.19
CA VAL A 57 10.86 4.74 13.53
C VAL A 57 11.81 5.95 13.46
N LEU A 58 12.74 5.98 12.51
CA LEU A 58 13.64 7.11 12.32
C LEU A 58 12.88 8.41 11.96
N ALA A 59 11.86 8.32 11.12
CA ALA A 59 11.01 9.47 10.79
C ALA A 59 10.31 10.08 12.02
N ILE A 60 10.01 9.27 13.03
CA ILE A 60 9.40 9.73 14.29
C ILE A 60 10.48 10.22 15.26
N THR A 61 11.53 9.42 15.47
CA THR A 61 12.50 9.67 16.54
C THR A 61 13.50 10.78 16.18
N VAL A 62 14.03 10.80 14.95
CA VAL A 62 15.07 11.76 14.58
C VAL A 62 14.59 13.20 14.72
N PRO A 63 13.46 13.65 14.16
CA PRO A 63 12.99 15.02 14.36
C PRO A 63 12.55 15.36 15.79
N MET A 64 12.38 14.35 16.67
CA MET A 64 12.04 14.60 18.09
C MET A 64 13.26 14.77 18.98
N PHE A 65 14.35 14.06 18.68
CA PHE A 65 15.55 14.02 19.53
C PHE A 65 16.76 14.73 18.93
N SER A 66 16.68 15.16 17.65
CA SER A 66 17.76 15.93 17.03
C SER A 66 17.90 17.29 17.68
N PRO A 67 19.12 17.79 17.84
CA PRO A 67 19.36 19.17 18.22
C PRO A 67 19.01 20.18 17.09
N PHE A 68 18.82 19.67 15.86
CA PHE A 68 18.48 20.50 14.68
C PHE A 68 16.98 20.35 14.38
N GLU A 69 16.31 21.48 14.16
CA GLU A 69 14.95 21.48 13.61
C GLU A 69 14.99 21.40 12.08
N TYR A 70 13.94 20.82 11.47
CA TYR A 70 13.89 20.58 10.02
C TYR A 70 13.87 21.86 9.17
N ASP A 71 13.49 23.00 9.75
CA ASP A 71 13.41 24.33 9.12
C ASP A 71 14.43 25.34 9.69
N MET A 72 15.21 24.94 10.69
CA MET A 72 16.25 25.79 11.32
C MET A 72 17.35 26.13 10.31
N MET A 73 17.46 27.39 9.95
CA MET A 73 18.49 27.91 9.03
C MET A 73 19.74 28.35 9.80
N ASP A 74 20.90 27.89 9.31
CA ASP A 74 22.20 28.31 9.79
C ASP A 74 23.09 28.76 8.60
N LEU A 75 23.13 30.05 8.35
CA LEU A 75 23.89 30.62 7.23
C LEU A 75 25.42 30.47 7.37
N THR A 76 25.89 30.02 8.54
CA THR A 76 27.34 29.75 8.74
C THR A 76 27.70 28.31 8.29
N SER A 77 26.72 27.44 8.14
CA SER A 77 26.88 26.03 7.84
C SER A 77 26.28 25.64 6.47
N VAL A 78 26.35 26.53 5.48
CA VAL A 78 25.75 26.35 4.16
C VAL A 78 26.52 25.34 3.31
N ASN A 79 25.81 24.38 2.69
CA ASN A 79 26.37 23.38 1.76
C ASN A 79 27.52 22.55 2.33
N LEU A 80 27.53 22.27 3.62
CA LEU A 80 28.53 21.39 4.22
C LEU A 80 28.43 19.98 3.69
N LEU A 81 29.56 19.33 3.49
CA LEU A 81 29.65 17.92 3.18
C LEU A 81 29.25 17.06 4.38
N PRO A 82 28.89 15.78 4.15
CA PRO A 82 28.58 14.85 5.23
C PRO A 82 29.69 14.81 6.31
N SER A 83 29.27 14.89 7.57
CA SER A 83 30.15 14.92 8.75
C SER A 83 29.46 14.20 9.92
N PHE A 84 30.16 14.02 11.05
CA PHE A 84 29.54 13.43 12.24
C PHE A 84 28.41 14.28 12.84
N THR A 85 28.48 15.60 12.71
CA THR A 85 27.43 16.53 13.16
C THR A 85 26.27 16.61 12.18
N HIS A 86 26.56 16.51 10.88
CA HIS A 86 25.57 16.52 9.79
C HIS A 86 25.77 15.28 8.90
N PRO A 87 25.16 14.12 9.25
CA PRO A 87 25.44 12.85 8.59
C PRO A 87 25.20 12.83 7.08
N MET A 88 24.28 13.66 6.58
CA MET A 88 23.99 13.83 5.15
C MET A 88 24.41 15.22 4.62
N GLY A 89 25.14 16.01 5.44
CA GLY A 89 25.51 17.38 5.12
C GLY A 89 24.37 18.38 5.36
N THR A 90 24.56 19.61 4.86
CA THR A 90 23.59 20.69 4.98
C THR A 90 23.19 21.22 3.60
N ASP A 91 22.03 21.84 3.50
CA ASP A 91 21.50 22.41 2.26
C ASP A 91 21.97 23.87 2.04
N LYS A 92 21.46 24.51 0.99
CA LYS A 92 21.75 25.89 0.63
C LYS A 92 21.35 26.95 1.68
N PHE A 93 20.60 26.59 2.68
CA PHE A 93 20.19 27.42 3.81
C PHE A 93 20.85 26.98 5.13
N GLY A 94 21.79 26.02 5.07
CA GLY A 94 22.46 25.47 6.24
C GLY A 94 21.59 24.55 7.09
N ARG A 95 20.44 24.08 6.56
CA ARG A 95 19.55 23.13 7.26
C ARG A 95 20.10 21.72 7.15
N ASP A 96 19.99 20.93 8.23
CA ASP A 96 20.45 19.53 8.25
C ASP A 96 19.62 18.64 7.32
N ILE A 97 20.28 18.03 6.32
CA ILE A 97 19.62 17.21 5.31
C ILE A 97 19.07 15.93 5.92
N PHE A 98 19.77 15.30 6.89
CA PHE A 98 19.32 14.04 7.51
C PHE A 98 18.00 14.23 8.27
N VAL A 99 17.92 15.28 9.10
CA VAL A 99 16.69 15.61 9.83
C VAL A 99 15.56 15.93 8.87
N ARG A 100 15.84 16.68 7.80
CA ARG A 100 14.85 17.02 6.77
C ARG A 100 14.34 15.78 6.01
N ILE A 101 15.19 14.83 5.71
CA ILE A 101 14.80 13.56 5.05
C ILE A 101 13.92 12.74 5.99
N MET A 102 14.25 12.66 7.28
CA MET A 102 13.42 11.95 8.25
C MET A 102 12.08 12.65 8.50
N TYR A 103 12.07 13.98 8.53
CA TYR A 103 10.81 14.73 8.58
C TYR A 103 9.99 14.55 7.29
N GLY A 104 10.63 14.60 6.13
CA GLY A 104 10.01 14.34 4.83
C GLY A 104 9.43 12.92 4.72
N ALA A 105 10.07 11.95 5.35
CA ALA A 105 9.53 10.59 5.45
C ALA A 105 8.16 10.56 6.14
N ARG A 106 7.95 11.32 7.23
CA ARG A 106 6.62 11.43 7.88
C ARG A 106 5.56 11.87 6.89
N ILE A 107 5.86 12.91 6.11
CA ILE A 107 4.91 13.48 5.16
C ILE A 107 4.63 12.51 4.02
N SER A 108 5.67 12.03 3.33
CA SER A 108 5.51 11.14 2.17
C SER A 108 4.86 9.80 2.54
N LEU A 109 5.24 9.19 3.67
CA LEU A 109 4.59 7.97 4.16
C LEU A 109 3.14 8.23 4.59
N SER A 110 2.88 9.33 5.30
CA SER A 110 1.51 9.67 5.72
C SER A 110 0.59 9.88 4.52
N VAL A 111 1.04 10.58 3.49
CA VAL A 111 0.27 10.76 2.24
C VAL A 111 0.03 9.41 1.56
N GLY A 112 1.05 8.57 1.45
CA GLY A 112 0.94 7.25 0.84
C GLY A 112 -0.09 6.36 1.54
N PHE A 113 0.06 6.18 2.86
CA PHE A 113 -0.84 5.31 3.62
C PHE A 113 -2.24 5.89 3.78
N ALA A 114 -2.37 7.21 4.06
CA ALA A 114 -3.67 7.84 4.22
C ALA A 114 -4.49 7.78 2.92
N SER A 115 -3.88 8.10 1.78
CA SER A 115 -4.58 8.01 0.49
C SER A 115 -5.00 6.58 0.15
N ALA A 116 -4.13 5.59 0.35
CA ALA A 116 -4.45 4.19 0.11
C ALA A 116 -5.61 3.72 1.01
N PHE A 117 -5.61 4.10 2.31
CA PHE A 117 -6.67 3.74 3.24
C PHE A 117 -8.01 4.39 2.88
N ILE A 118 -8.02 5.67 2.53
CA ILE A 118 -9.24 6.38 2.11
C ILE A 118 -9.80 5.76 0.81
N CYS A 119 -8.93 5.52 -0.18
CA CYS A 119 -9.31 4.91 -1.45
C CYS A 119 -9.81 3.47 -1.28
N LEU A 120 -9.21 2.70 -0.37
CA LEU A 120 -9.69 1.38 0.02
C LEU A 120 -11.14 1.43 0.51
N PHE A 121 -11.42 2.31 1.47
CA PHE A 121 -12.75 2.43 2.04
C PHE A 121 -13.81 2.84 1.01
N ILE A 122 -13.52 3.89 0.22
CA ILE A 122 -14.41 4.36 -0.85
C ILE A 122 -14.61 3.25 -1.88
N GLY A 123 -13.53 2.61 -2.33
CA GLY A 123 -13.57 1.56 -3.34
C GLY A 123 -14.36 0.33 -2.90
N ILE A 124 -14.21 -0.12 -1.64
CA ILE A 124 -15.00 -1.23 -1.09
C ILE A 124 -16.48 -0.90 -1.06
N VAL A 125 -16.86 0.26 -0.56
CA VAL A 125 -18.28 0.65 -0.46
C VAL A 125 -18.88 0.82 -1.85
N TYR A 126 -18.22 1.59 -2.71
CA TYR A 126 -18.73 1.89 -4.05
C TYR A 126 -18.79 0.66 -4.95
N GLY A 127 -17.67 -0.06 -5.05
CA GLY A 127 -17.56 -1.29 -5.84
C GLY A 127 -18.44 -2.42 -5.31
N GLY A 128 -18.51 -2.54 -3.98
CA GLY A 128 -19.37 -3.50 -3.30
C GLY A 128 -20.86 -3.28 -3.61
N ILE A 129 -21.34 -2.05 -3.52
CA ILE A 129 -22.73 -1.71 -3.86
C ILE A 129 -23.01 -1.97 -5.35
N ALA A 130 -22.12 -1.51 -6.25
CA ALA A 130 -22.26 -1.72 -7.68
C ALA A 130 -22.35 -3.21 -8.04
N GLY A 131 -21.40 -4.03 -7.54
CA GLY A 131 -21.37 -5.46 -7.82
C GLY A 131 -22.54 -6.24 -7.21
N TYR A 132 -22.94 -5.89 -5.97
CA TYR A 132 -24.00 -6.59 -5.27
C TYR A 132 -25.38 -6.29 -5.86
N VAL A 133 -25.73 -5.02 -6.03
CA VAL A 133 -27.03 -4.62 -6.56
C VAL A 133 -27.17 -4.99 -8.04
N GLY A 134 -26.13 -4.73 -8.83
CA GLY A 134 -26.14 -5.06 -10.27
C GLY A 134 -27.10 -4.22 -11.10
N GLY A 135 -27.37 -4.68 -12.32
CA GLY A 135 -28.36 -4.08 -13.24
C GLY A 135 -28.14 -2.59 -13.53
N LYS A 136 -29.20 -1.79 -13.43
CA LYS A 136 -29.13 -0.33 -13.72
C LYS A 136 -28.25 0.43 -12.74
N VAL A 137 -28.20 0.03 -11.46
CA VAL A 137 -27.35 0.67 -10.44
C VAL A 137 -25.90 0.48 -10.78
N ASP A 138 -25.48 -0.74 -11.07
CA ASP A 138 -24.12 -1.03 -11.52
C ASP A 138 -23.73 -0.25 -12.77
N MET A 139 -24.61 -0.24 -13.77
CA MET A 139 -24.38 0.49 -15.01
C MET A 139 -24.18 2.01 -14.78
N ILE A 140 -25.00 2.64 -13.93
CA ILE A 140 -24.88 4.07 -13.61
C ILE A 140 -23.59 4.35 -12.83
N LEU A 141 -23.33 3.57 -11.77
CA LEU A 141 -22.13 3.75 -10.92
C LEU A 141 -20.85 3.57 -11.75
N MET A 142 -20.78 2.54 -12.58
CA MET A 142 -19.61 2.34 -13.45
C MET A 142 -19.49 3.41 -14.55
N ARG A 143 -20.57 3.96 -15.04
CA ARG A 143 -20.51 5.09 -15.97
C ARG A 143 -19.88 6.33 -15.34
N ILE A 144 -20.19 6.61 -14.06
CA ILE A 144 -19.55 7.70 -13.32
C ILE A 144 -18.04 7.43 -13.19
N VAL A 145 -17.66 6.20 -12.82
CA VAL A 145 -16.25 5.78 -12.75
C VAL A 145 -15.55 5.97 -14.09
N ASP A 146 -16.18 5.56 -15.20
CA ASP A 146 -15.59 5.66 -16.55
C ASP A 146 -15.36 7.12 -16.97
N ILE A 147 -16.31 8.00 -16.67
CA ILE A 147 -16.19 9.45 -16.94
C ILE A 147 -15.04 10.05 -16.13
N LEU A 148 -14.99 9.78 -14.84
CA LEU A 148 -13.92 10.29 -13.96
C LEU A 148 -12.55 9.73 -14.34
N TYR A 149 -12.49 8.45 -14.72
CA TYR A 149 -11.24 7.78 -15.11
C TYR A 149 -10.66 8.30 -16.43
N SER A 150 -11.48 8.93 -17.29
CA SER A 150 -11.02 9.56 -18.54
C SER A 150 -10.20 10.83 -18.31
N ILE A 151 -10.29 11.43 -17.11
CA ILE A 151 -9.55 12.64 -16.77
C ILE A 151 -8.20 12.23 -16.17
N PRO A 152 -7.07 12.73 -16.71
CA PRO A 152 -5.74 12.45 -16.15
C PRO A 152 -5.65 12.88 -14.67
N THR A 153 -5.24 11.94 -13.79
CA THR A 153 -5.13 12.17 -12.35
C THR A 153 -4.33 13.42 -12.00
N LEU A 154 -3.20 13.64 -12.69
CA LEU A 154 -2.34 14.80 -12.45
C LEU A 154 -3.09 16.12 -12.65
N LEU A 155 -3.94 16.22 -13.66
CA LEU A 155 -4.72 17.45 -13.90
C LEU A 155 -5.69 17.72 -12.76
N ILE A 156 -6.37 16.69 -12.24
CA ILE A 156 -7.28 16.83 -11.10
C ILE A 156 -6.53 17.29 -9.86
N VAL A 157 -5.38 16.68 -9.56
CA VAL A 157 -4.57 17.06 -8.40
C VAL A 157 -4.10 18.51 -8.52
N ILE A 158 -3.60 18.91 -9.68
CA ILE A 158 -3.16 20.30 -9.95
C ILE A 158 -4.31 21.28 -9.76
N LEU A 159 -5.49 21.00 -10.30
CA LEU A 159 -6.68 21.87 -10.16
C LEU A 159 -7.09 22.01 -8.68
N ILE A 160 -7.08 20.92 -7.93
CA ILE A 160 -7.39 20.94 -6.50
C ILE A 160 -6.38 21.79 -5.74
N MET A 161 -5.09 21.65 -6.06
CA MET A 161 -4.04 22.44 -5.41
C MET A 161 -4.10 23.93 -5.79
N LEU A 162 -4.53 24.27 -6.99
CA LEU A 162 -4.76 25.67 -7.39
C LEU A 162 -5.92 26.31 -6.62
N ILE A 163 -6.98 25.53 -6.30
CA ILE A 163 -8.15 26.03 -5.59
C ILE A 163 -7.92 26.11 -4.08
N PHE A 164 -7.35 25.04 -3.48
CA PHE A 164 -7.22 24.89 -2.02
C PHE A 164 -5.81 25.19 -1.49
N GLY A 165 -4.88 25.56 -2.37
CA GLY A 165 -3.49 25.84 -2.04
C GLY A 165 -2.61 24.59 -1.96
N SER A 166 -1.29 24.82 -1.97
CA SER A 166 -0.24 23.78 -1.98
C SER A 166 0.02 23.27 -0.55
N ASN A 167 -0.79 22.30 -0.10
CA ASN A 167 -0.69 21.69 1.22
C ASN A 167 -0.99 20.19 1.17
N ILE A 168 -0.70 19.49 2.28
CA ILE A 168 -0.88 18.02 2.39
C ILE A 168 -2.34 17.59 2.15
N VAL A 169 -3.31 18.37 2.65
CA VAL A 169 -4.73 18.05 2.53
C VAL A 169 -5.18 18.13 1.07
N SER A 170 -4.73 19.16 0.34
CA SER A 170 -5.03 19.32 -1.10
C SER A 170 -4.48 18.16 -1.93
N ILE A 171 -3.25 17.70 -1.63
CA ILE A 171 -2.68 16.51 -2.28
C ILE A 171 -3.50 15.27 -1.97
N LEU A 172 -3.85 15.04 -0.70
CA LEU A 172 -4.67 13.89 -0.30
C LEU A 172 -6.03 13.90 -1.01
N ILE A 173 -6.73 15.02 -1.04
CA ILE A 173 -8.00 15.16 -1.74
C ILE A 173 -7.81 14.86 -3.23
N GLY A 174 -6.78 15.40 -3.85
CA GLY A 174 -6.47 15.21 -5.27
C GLY A 174 -6.19 13.75 -5.62
N LEU A 175 -5.33 13.08 -4.85
CA LEU A 175 -5.04 11.66 -5.01
C LEU A 175 -6.28 10.81 -4.78
N CYS A 176 -7.03 11.09 -3.71
CA CYS A 176 -8.22 10.34 -3.38
C CYS A 176 -9.38 10.60 -4.35
N ALA A 177 -9.40 11.72 -5.08
CA ALA A 177 -10.46 11.99 -6.07
C ALA A 177 -10.48 10.96 -7.21
N THR A 178 -9.32 10.36 -7.52
CA THR A 178 -9.21 9.45 -8.68
C THR A 178 -8.75 8.04 -8.33
N SER A 179 -7.90 7.85 -7.33
CA SER A 179 -7.24 6.56 -7.08
C SER A 179 -8.18 5.46 -6.55
N TRP A 180 -9.33 5.81 -5.95
CA TRP A 180 -10.33 4.85 -5.47
C TRP A 180 -11.02 4.06 -6.58
N MET A 181 -11.04 4.60 -7.82
CA MET A 181 -11.78 4.00 -8.95
C MET A 181 -11.24 2.61 -9.33
N GLY A 182 -9.93 2.42 -9.29
CA GLY A 182 -9.31 1.11 -9.53
C GLY A 182 -9.75 0.06 -8.50
N MET A 183 -9.76 0.45 -7.23
CA MET A 183 -10.25 -0.40 -6.14
C MET A 183 -11.73 -0.71 -6.29
N ALA A 184 -12.56 0.26 -6.67
CA ALA A 184 -14.00 0.06 -6.89
C ALA A 184 -14.27 -0.96 -8.00
N ARG A 185 -13.54 -0.89 -9.13
CA ARG A 185 -13.65 -1.87 -10.23
C ARG A 185 -13.24 -3.27 -9.79
N LEU A 186 -12.14 -3.37 -9.02
CA LEU A 186 -11.66 -4.65 -8.50
C LEU A 186 -12.69 -5.29 -7.55
N VAL A 187 -13.16 -4.53 -6.57
CA VAL A 187 -14.16 -5.01 -5.60
C VAL A 187 -15.46 -5.40 -6.30
N ARG A 188 -15.94 -4.59 -7.24
CA ARG A 188 -17.12 -4.91 -8.06
C ARG A 188 -16.95 -6.25 -8.77
N ALA A 189 -15.82 -6.47 -9.45
CA ALA A 189 -15.57 -7.72 -10.18
C ALA A 189 -15.59 -8.94 -9.23
N GLN A 190 -14.93 -8.83 -8.08
CA GLN A 190 -14.90 -9.88 -7.06
C GLN A 190 -16.31 -10.16 -6.51
N VAL A 191 -17.07 -9.12 -6.17
CA VAL A 191 -18.43 -9.26 -5.63
C VAL A 191 -19.36 -9.89 -6.66
N LEU A 192 -19.26 -9.53 -7.95
CA LEU A 192 -20.04 -10.15 -9.03
C LEU A 192 -19.78 -11.67 -9.11
N THR A 193 -18.53 -12.10 -9.02
CA THR A 193 -18.16 -13.52 -9.04
C THR A 193 -18.63 -14.26 -7.79
N LEU A 194 -18.43 -13.67 -6.61
CA LEU A 194 -18.72 -14.35 -5.34
C LEU A 194 -20.20 -14.39 -5.00
N LYS A 195 -21.02 -13.46 -5.48
CA LYS A 195 -22.46 -13.48 -5.20
C LYS A 195 -23.20 -14.68 -5.83
N GLU A 196 -22.61 -15.29 -6.86
CA GLU A 196 -23.17 -16.48 -7.55
C GLU A 196 -22.74 -17.80 -6.89
N GLN A 197 -21.88 -17.75 -5.86
CA GLN A 197 -21.42 -18.92 -5.15
C GLN A 197 -22.47 -19.46 -4.16
N GLU A 198 -22.44 -20.75 -3.92
CA GLU A 198 -23.41 -21.46 -3.07
C GLU A 198 -23.55 -20.87 -1.65
N PHE A 199 -22.45 -20.44 -1.03
CA PHE A 199 -22.49 -19.85 0.31
C PHE A 199 -23.27 -18.53 0.36
N ALA A 200 -23.21 -17.72 -0.72
CA ALA A 200 -23.94 -16.47 -0.82
C ALA A 200 -25.45 -16.74 -1.01
N LEU A 201 -25.78 -17.72 -1.84
CA LEU A 201 -27.16 -18.18 -2.06
C LEU A 201 -27.74 -18.80 -0.77
N ALA A 202 -26.99 -19.63 -0.05
CA ALA A 202 -27.41 -20.21 1.22
C ALA A 202 -27.70 -19.11 2.26
N ALA A 203 -26.85 -18.09 2.37
CA ALA A 203 -27.08 -16.96 3.26
C ALA A 203 -28.37 -16.19 2.90
N TYR A 204 -28.67 -16.04 1.61
CA TYR A 204 -29.90 -15.42 1.13
C TYR A 204 -31.15 -16.24 1.50
N VAL A 205 -31.13 -17.56 1.26
CA VAL A 205 -32.24 -18.47 1.57
C VAL A 205 -32.51 -18.54 3.09
N LEU A 206 -31.45 -18.43 3.91
CA LEU A 206 -31.56 -18.35 5.38
C LEU A 206 -32.05 -16.96 5.88
N GLY A 207 -32.41 -16.03 4.98
CA GLY A 207 -33.01 -14.75 5.34
C GLY A 207 -32.02 -13.69 5.79
N ALA A 208 -30.71 -13.81 5.47
CA ALA A 208 -29.74 -12.76 5.78
C ALA A 208 -30.05 -11.48 4.99
N SER A 209 -29.95 -10.32 5.66
CA SER A 209 -30.17 -9.03 4.99
C SER A 209 -29.10 -8.76 3.91
N LYS A 210 -29.46 -7.98 2.87
CA LYS A 210 -28.56 -7.63 1.76
C LYS A 210 -27.22 -7.06 2.23
N MET A 211 -27.25 -6.16 3.21
CA MET A 211 -26.03 -5.56 3.77
C MET A 211 -25.19 -6.59 4.54
N ARG A 212 -25.82 -7.51 5.23
CA ARG A 212 -25.11 -8.62 5.92
C ARG A 212 -24.43 -9.53 4.91
N ILE A 213 -25.11 -9.89 3.82
CA ILE A 213 -24.51 -10.72 2.75
C ILE A 213 -23.31 -9.97 2.15
N LEU A 214 -23.48 -8.70 1.77
CA LEU A 214 -22.40 -7.92 1.16
C LEU A 214 -21.19 -7.82 2.09
N PHE A 215 -21.34 -7.25 3.28
CA PHE A 215 -20.18 -6.93 4.13
C PHE A 215 -19.63 -8.10 4.92
N LYS A 216 -20.48 -9.03 5.39
CA LYS A 216 -20.03 -10.15 6.23
C LYS A 216 -19.68 -11.41 5.44
N HIS A 217 -20.25 -11.60 4.25
CA HIS A 217 -20.01 -12.81 3.45
C HIS A 217 -19.18 -12.52 2.19
N LEU A 218 -19.52 -11.50 1.39
CA LEU A 218 -18.83 -11.25 0.13
C LEU A 218 -17.51 -10.49 0.34
N ILE A 219 -17.53 -9.33 1.00
CA ILE A 219 -16.32 -8.50 1.16
C ILE A 219 -15.22 -9.25 1.93
N ILE A 220 -15.57 -10.02 2.96
CA ILE A 220 -14.59 -10.82 3.70
C ILE A 220 -13.90 -11.85 2.78
N ASN A 221 -14.64 -12.45 1.85
CA ASN A 221 -14.07 -13.39 0.88
C ASN A 221 -13.32 -12.71 -0.28
N CYS A 222 -13.48 -11.37 -0.45
CA CYS A 222 -12.70 -10.56 -1.38
C CYS A 222 -11.38 -10.05 -0.77
N MET A 223 -11.12 -10.26 0.54
CA MET A 223 -10.01 -9.61 1.23
C MET A 223 -8.63 -9.92 0.64
N GLY A 224 -8.40 -11.11 0.09
CA GLY A 224 -7.13 -11.45 -0.55
C GLY A 224 -6.75 -10.45 -1.66
N PRO A 225 -7.51 -10.38 -2.76
CA PRO A 225 -7.27 -9.41 -3.83
C PRO A 225 -7.29 -7.94 -3.37
N ILE A 226 -8.12 -7.58 -2.39
CA ILE A 226 -8.19 -6.23 -1.83
C ILE A 226 -6.89 -5.86 -1.12
N ILE A 227 -6.37 -6.72 -0.23
CA ILE A 227 -5.13 -6.48 0.52
C ILE A 227 -3.95 -6.35 -0.45
N VAL A 228 -3.86 -7.22 -1.45
CA VAL A 228 -2.81 -7.12 -2.47
C VAL A 228 -2.88 -5.78 -3.21
N ASN A 229 -4.07 -5.36 -3.64
CA ASN A 229 -4.23 -4.11 -4.38
C ASN A 229 -3.87 -2.89 -3.51
N VAL A 230 -4.32 -2.85 -2.25
CA VAL A 230 -4.01 -1.71 -1.36
C VAL A 230 -2.52 -1.58 -1.07
N THR A 231 -1.79 -2.70 -0.94
CA THR A 231 -0.33 -2.65 -0.74
C THR A 231 0.41 -2.03 -1.92
N LEU A 232 -0.09 -2.21 -3.15
CA LEU A 232 0.46 -1.61 -4.36
C LEU A 232 0.01 -0.14 -4.58
N MET A 233 -1.08 0.27 -3.94
CA MET A 233 -1.54 1.67 -4.00
C MET A 233 -0.62 2.61 -3.23
N VAL A 234 -0.03 2.16 -2.12
CA VAL A 234 0.85 2.99 -1.27
C VAL A 234 2.07 3.53 -2.03
N PRO A 235 2.91 2.69 -2.67
CA PRO A 235 4.06 3.20 -3.44
C PRO A 235 3.64 4.10 -4.60
N SER A 236 2.52 3.81 -5.26
CA SER A 236 1.98 4.66 -6.33
C SER A 236 1.60 6.05 -5.84
N ALA A 237 0.99 6.15 -4.66
CA ALA A 237 0.63 7.42 -4.05
C ALA A 237 1.85 8.23 -3.61
N ILE A 238 2.86 7.57 -3.00
CA ILE A 238 4.15 8.20 -2.63
C ILE A 238 4.85 8.74 -3.88
N PHE A 239 4.90 7.95 -4.95
CA PHE A 239 5.51 8.39 -6.21
C PHE A 239 4.80 9.62 -6.77
N THR A 240 3.47 9.62 -6.80
CA THR A 240 2.69 10.74 -7.36
C THR A 240 2.87 12.00 -6.53
N GLU A 241 2.86 11.90 -5.18
CA GLU A 241 3.18 13.02 -4.29
C GLU A 241 4.59 13.56 -4.56
N ALA A 242 5.59 12.66 -4.57
CA ALA A 242 6.97 13.04 -4.78
C ALA A 242 7.20 13.69 -6.15
N PHE A 243 6.55 13.19 -7.20
CA PHE A 243 6.60 13.78 -8.54
C PHE A 243 5.99 15.18 -8.57
N LEU A 244 4.81 15.39 -8.01
CA LEU A 244 4.16 16.71 -7.93
C LEU A 244 5.02 17.71 -7.16
N SER A 245 5.57 17.27 -6.02
CA SER A 245 6.45 18.08 -5.19
C SER A 245 7.77 18.39 -5.89
N PHE A 246 8.34 17.44 -6.65
CA PHE A 246 9.55 17.65 -7.45
C PHE A 246 9.34 18.63 -8.61
N VAL A 247 8.18 18.65 -9.23
CA VAL A 247 7.83 19.62 -10.28
C VAL A 247 7.54 21.02 -9.70
N GLY A 248 7.39 21.14 -8.37
CA GLY A 248 7.13 22.41 -7.69
C GLY A 248 5.65 22.73 -7.48
N ILE A 249 4.77 21.75 -7.75
CA ILE A 249 3.32 21.86 -7.52
C ILE A 249 2.93 21.09 -6.23
N GLY A 250 3.89 20.73 -5.40
CA GLY A 250 3.69 19.93 -4.21
C GLY A 250 3.44 20.77 -2.95
N ILE A 251 3.91 20.24 -1.83
CA ILE A 251 3.78 20.86 -0.51
C ILE A 251 4.68 22.09 -0.45
N SER A 252 4.12 23.20 0.07
CA SER A 252 4.89 24.46 0.20
C SER A 252 5.81 24.47 1.43
N ALA A 253 6.93 25.18 1.32
CA ALA A 253 7.79 25.46 2.46
C ALA A 253 7.00 26.12 3.63
N PRO A 254 7.39 25.88 4.90
CA PRO A 254 8.61 25.21 5.34
C PRO A 254 8.50 23.67 5.37
N ALA A 255 7.31 23.10 5.20
CA ALA A 255 7.12 21.66 5.22
C ALA A 255 7.94 20.98 4.10
N ALA A 256 8.55 19.84 4.44
CA ALA A 256 9.42 19.10 3.55
C ALA A 256 8.88 17.69 3.34
N SER A 257 8.74 17.27 2.06
CA SER A 257 8.59 15.88 1.66
C SER A 257 9.84 15.44 0.90
N TRP A 258 9.99 14.17 0.61
CA TRP A 258 11.11 13.72 -0.22
C TRP A 258 11.13 14.38 -1.61
N GLY A 259 9.94 14.60 -2.19
CA GLY A 259 9.81 15.28 -3.48
C GLY A 259 10.23 16.75 -3.43
N THR A 260 9.83 17.49 -2.37
CA THR A 260 10.24 18.89 -2.20
C THR A 260 11.75 19.00 -1.95
N LEU A 261 12.34 18.09 -1.18
CA LEU A 261 13.79 18.04 -0.96
C LEU A 261 14.56 17.78 -2.26
N ALA A 262 14.07 16.88 -3.10
CA ALA A 262 14.65 16.63 -4.40
C ALA A 262 14.53 17.84 -5.33
N ASN A 263 13.42 18.58 -5.30
CA ASN A 263 13.25 19.83 -6.04
C ASN A 263 14.23 20.92 -5.56
N GLU A 264 14.34 21.14 -4.26
CA GLU A 264 15.28 22.13 -3.70
C GLU A 264 16.74 21.84 -4.09
N ALA A 265 17.13 20.55 -4.08
CA ALA A 265 18.47 20.11 -4.44
C ALA A 265 18.74 20.15 -5.96
N ARG A 266 17.69 20.19 -6.81
CA ARG A 266 17.82 20.17 -8.27
C ARG A 266 18.70 21.33 -8.80
N SER A 267 18.59 22.49 -8.20
CA SER A 267 19.39 23.67 -8.60
C SER A 267 20.88 23.53 -8.30
N LEU A 268 21.26 22.59 -7.45
CA LEU A 268 22.64 22.35 -7.01
C LEU A 268 23.25 21.07 -7.59
N ILE A 269 22.62 20.45 -8.59
CA ILE A 269 23.03 19.14 -9.12
C ILE A 269 24.45 19.15 -9.69
N GLU A 270 24.89 20.27 -10.26
CA GLU A 270 26.24 20.42 -10.83
C GLU A 270 27.31 20.69 -9.74
N SER A 271 26.96 21.42 -8.68
CA SER A 271 27.91 21.81 -7.63
C SER A 271 27.89 20.88 -6.41
N GLN A 272 26.73 20.34 -6.04
CA GLN A 272 26.50 19.54 -4.85
C GLN A 272 25.58 18.33 -5.15
N PRO A 273 25.98 17.40 -6.03
CA PRO A 273 25.12 16.30 -6.49
C PRO A 273 24.66 15.38 -5.35
N ILE A 274 25.41 15.30 -4.27
CA ILE A 274 25.08 14.45 -3.12
C ILE A 274 23.75 14.86 -2.45
N GLN A 275 23.37 16.14 -2.52
CA GLN A 275 22.15 16.63 -1.89
C GLN A 275 20.88 16.05 -2.52
N ILE A 276 20.86 15.82 -3.85
CA ILE A 276 19.71 15.22 -4.53
C ILE A 276 19.69 13.69 -4.39
N ILE A 277 20.86 13.06 -4.22
CA ILE A 277 20.96 11.60 -4.07
C ILE A 277 20.17 11.12 -2.84
N TRP A 278 20.24 11.82 -1.72
CA TRP A 278 19.59 11.41 -0.49
C TRP A 278 18.06 11.31 -0.59
N PRO A 279 17.32 12.35 -1.01
CA PRO A 279 15.87 12.25 -1.14
C PRO A 279 15.44 11.26 -2.24
N VAL A 280 16.16 11.20 -3.37
CA VAL A 280 15.86 10.25 -4.45
C VAL A 280 16.09 8.82 -4.00
N ALA A 281 17.20 8.53 -3.31
CA ALA A 281 17.46 7.20 -2.74
C ALA A 281 16.39 6.81 -1.72
N SER A 282 15.95 7.74 -0.88
CA SER A 282 14.88 7.50 0.10
C SER A 282 13.56 7.11 -0.59
N ILE A 283 13.17 7.80 -1.66
CA ILE A 283 11.99 7.45 -2.47
C ILE A 283 12.17 6.05 -3.09
N CYS A 284 13.29 5.83 -3.80
CA CYS A 284 13.53 4.58 -4.53
C CYS A 284 13.55 3.36 -3.62
N ILE A 285 14.28 3.43 -2.50
CA ILE A 285 14.41 2.29 -1.56
C ILE A 285 13.06 2.04 -0.87
N THR A 286 12.32 3.09 -0.49
CA THR A 286 11.00 2.94 0.12
C THR A 286 10.01 2.32 -0.85
N MET A 287 9.95 2.77 -2.10
CA MET A 287 9.08 2.20 -3.13
C MET A 287 9.44 0.74 -3.40
N LEU A 288 10.73 0.41 -3.54
CA LEU A 288 11.20 -0.95 -3.73
C LEU A 288 10.80 -1.84 -2.56
N SER A 289 10.97 -1.36 -1.32
CA SER A 289 10.58 -2.07 -0.11
C SER A 289 9.08 -2.33 -0.05
N LEU A 290 8.25 -1.35 -0.40
CA LEU A 290 6.80 -1.48 -0.46
C LEU A 290 6.36 -2.45 -1.58
N ASN A 291 7.03 -2.44 -2.73
CA ASN A 291 6.77 -3.41 -3.80
C ASN A 291 7.12 -4.83 -3.34
N PHE A 292 8.26 -5.06 -2.71
CA PHE A 292 8.61 -6.38 -2.15
C PHE A 292 7.59 -6.85 -1.10
N ILE A 293 7.07 -5.94 -0.26
CA ILE A 293 5.99 -6.27 0.67
C ILE A 293 4.72 -6.66 -0.11
N GLY A 294 4.36 -5.89 -1.15
CA GLY A 294 3.21 -6.17 -2.01
C GLY A 294 3.28 -7.53 -2.69
N ASP A 295 4.44 -7.86 -3.26
CA ASP A 295 4.70 -9.17 -3.87
C ASP A 295 4.62 -10.30 -2.85
N GLY A 296 5.22 -10.11 -1.65
CA GLY A 296 5.15 -11.08 -0.57
C GLY A 296 3.74 -11.29 -0.05
N VAL A 297 2.94 -10.24 0.03
CA VAL A 297 1.52 -10.30 0.37
C VAL A 297 0.74 -11.02 -0.74
N SER A 298 0.98 -10.71 -2.00
CA SER A 298 0.36 -11.38 -3.14
C SER A 298 0.63 -12.89 -3.11
N ASP A 299 1.89 -13.29 -2.91
CA ASP A 299 2.30 -14.68 -2.80
C ASP A 299 1.66 -15.40 -1.60
N ALA A 300 1.51 -14.69 -0.48
CA ALA A 300 0.92 -15.24 0.73
C ALA A 300 -0.59 -15.52 0.59
N PHE A 301 -1.30 -14.69 -0.19
CA PHE A 301 -2.74 -14.83 -0.42
C PHE A 301 -3.08 -15.66 -1.67
N ASP A 302 -2.10 -16.08 -2.49
CA ASP A 302 -2.34 -16.92 -3.66
C ASP A 302 -2.58 -18.40 -3.24
N PRO A 303 -3.78 -18.95 -3.47
CA PRO A 303 -4.08 -20.33 -3.11
C PRO A 303 -3.36 -21.37 -4.00
N LYS A 304 -2.83 -20.96 -5.17
CA LYS A 304 -2.17 -21.86 -6.12
C LYS A 304 -0.69 -22.13 -5.79
N LYS A 305 -0.08 -21.28 -4.98
CA LYS A 305 1.30 -21.47 -4.49
C LYS A 305 1.30 -22.28 -3.18
N LYS A 306 0.87 -23.55 -3.28
CA LYS A 306 0.98 -24.52 -2.18
C LYS A 306 2.32 -25.24 -2.20
#